data_7d54867844952a56df2dcf81b81c28d6
#
_entry.id   7d54867844952a56df2dcf81b81c28d6
#
_cell.length_a   1.000
_cell.length_b   1.000
_cell.length_c   1.000
_cell.angle_alpha   90.00
_cell.angle_beta   90.00
_cell.angle_gamma   90.00
#
_symmetry.space_group_name_H-M   'P 1'
#
loop_
_entity.id
_entity.type
_entity.pdbx_description
1 polymer ?
#
loop_
_entity_poly.entity_id
_entity_poly.type
_entity_poly.pdbx_seq_one_letter_code
_entity_poly.pdbx_strand_id
1 'polypeptide(L)'
;MQVQSLERTFVDKIFAICDYYLSRNTIRNSRHIYDISRILKKIDIFDLNLKLLIENVRNERKQNKTCLSAQDDANVQELLKKIVSTNFFKQDYNETTSKLLAKNVNYDDAIKSLQIIINSGLFAQS
;
A
#
# COMPACT_ATOMS: atom_id res chain seq x y z
N MET A 1 -0.58 10.90 24.39
CA MET A 1 -0.59 11.04 22.94
C MET A 1 0.05 9.83 22.31
N GLN A 2 -0.70 9.10 21.52
CA GLN A 2 -0.14 7.93 20.87
C GLN A 2 0.49 8.34 19.53
N VAL A 3 1.76 7.99 19.38
CA VAL A 3 2.46 8.16 18.10
C VAL A 3 2.20 6.91 17.28
N GLN A 4 1.68 7.09 16.07
CA GLN A 4 1.43 5.98 15.17
C GLN A 4 2.76 5.37 14.75
N SER A 5 2.89 4.05 14.87
CA SER A 5 4.13 3.34 14.47
C SER A 5 4.30 3.36 12.95
N LEU A 6 5.56 3.18 12.50
CA LEU A 6 5.85 3.03 11.07
C LEU A 6 5.10 1.85 10.48
N GLU A 7 5.00 0.75 11.23
CA GLU A 7 4.30 -0.45 10.79
C GLU A 7 2.82 -0.16 10.56
N ARG A 8 2.18 0.58 11.47
CA ARG A 8 0.78 0.96 11.31
C ARG A 8 0.59 1.85 10.08
N THR A 9 1.46 2.84 9.91
CA THR A 9 1.42 3.73 8.76
C THR A 9 1.58 2.94 7.46
N PHE A 10 2.50 1.97 7.44
CA PHE A 10 2.73 1.10 6.29
C PHE A 10 1.44 0.36 5.91
N VAL A 11 0.81 -0.29 6.89
CA VAL A 11 -0.40 -1.07 6.66
C VAL A 11 -1.54 -0.16 6.17
N ASP A 12 -1.72 1.01 6.78
CA ASP A 12 -2.75 1.97 6.37
C ASP A 12 -2.56 2.40 4.90
N LYS A 13 -1.32 2.65 4.49
CA LYS A 13 -1.05 3.07 3.12
C LYS A 13 -1.30 1.96 2.11
N ILE A 14 -1.03 0.70 2.46
CA ILE A 14 -1.35 -0.44 1.61
C ILE A 14 -2.86 -0.53 1.37
N PHE A 15 -3.65 -0.45 2.43
CA PHE A 15 -5.12 -0.43 2.28
C PHE A 15 -5.58 0.78 1.47
N ALA A 16 -4.95 1.93 1.67
CA ALA A 16 -5.32 3.15 0.97
C ALA A 16 -5.14 3.01 -0.55
N ILE A 17 -4.01 2.49 -1.03
CA ILE A 17 -3.79 2.35 -2.47
C ILE A 17 -4.76 1.34 -3.08
N CYS A 18 -5.12 0.30 -2.32
CA CYS A 18 -6.12 -0.66 -2.78
C CYS A 18 -7.50 -0.03 -2.86
N ASP A 19 -7.88 0.80 -1.89
CA ASP A 19 -9.14 1.55 -1.92
C ASP A 19 -9.21 2.48 -3.13
N TYR A 20 -8.11 3.21 -3.41
CA TYR A 20 -8.06 4.11 -4.56
C TYR A 20 -8.13 3.35 -5.87
N TYR A 21 -7.51 2.16 -5.94
CA TYR A 21 -7.61 1.31 -7.12
C TYR A 21 -9.07 0.89 -7.36
N LEU A 22 -9.76 0.46 -6.31
CA LEU A 22 -11.16 0.02 -6.42
C LEU A 22 -12.10 1.17 -6.77
N SER A 23 -11.82 2.38 -6.29
CA SER A 23 -12.62 3.56 -6.61
C SER A 23 -12.17 4.26 -7.90
N ARG A 24 -11.13 3.76 -8.55
CA ARG A 24 -10.57 4.32 -9.79
C ARG A 24 -10.07 5.76 -9.62
N ASN A 25 -9.49 6.07 -8.48
CA ASN A 25 -9.00 7.40 -8.16
C ASN A 25 -7.48 7.42 -8.13
N THR A 26 -6.84 7.96 -9.18
CA THR A 26 -5.39 8.06 -9.27
C THR A 26 -4.86 9.44 -8.86
N ILE A 27 -5.70 10.47 -8.88
CA ILE A 27 -5.25 11.87 -8.75
C ILE A 27 -4.56 12.09 -7.41
N ARG A 28 -3.26 12.39 -7.45
CA ARG A 28 -2.41 12.69 -6.29
C ARG A 28 -2.28 11.55 -5.28
N ASN A 29 -2.70 10.33 -5.65
CA ASN A 29 -2.66 9.18 -4.75
C ASN A 29 -1.44 8.29 -4.95
N SER A 30 -0.69 8.50 -6.04
CA SER A 30 0.52 7.71 -6.33
C SER A 30 1.64 7.93 -5.30
N ARG A 31 1.60 9.04 -4.56
CA ARG A 31 2.60 9.32 -3.54
C ARG A 31 2.66 8.23 -2.47
N HIS A 32 1.54 7.56 -2.20
CA HIS A 32 1.51 6.46 -1.23
C HIS A 32 2.47 5.33 -1.62
N ILE A 33 2.67 5.10 -2.92
CA ILE A 33 3.62 4.08 -3.40
C ILE A 33 5.04 4.47 -3.01
N TYR A 34 5.41 5.73 -3.17
CA TYR A 34 6.71 6.24 -2.75
C TYR A 34 6.89 6.10 -1.23
N ASP A 35 5.89 6.49 -0.46
CA ASP A 35 5.95 6.41 0.99
C ASP A 35 6.11 4.96 1.45
N ILE A 36 5.39 4.02 0.82
CA ILE A 36 5.52 2.59 1.11
C ILE A 36 6.94 2.12 0.83
N SER A 37 7.55 2.55 -0.27
CA SER A 37 8.91 2.14 -0.62
C SER A 37 9.93 2.62 0.41
N ARG A 38 9.72 3.80 0.98
CA ARG A 38 10.60 4.33 2.02
C ARG A 38 10.44 3.61 3.35
N ILE A 39 9.19 3.37 3.75
CA ILE A 39 8.90 2.72 5.03
C ILE A 39 9.39 1.27 4.99
N LEU A 40 9.25 0.58 3.86
CA LEU A 40 9.65 -0.81 3.69
C LEU A 40 11.12 -1.05 4.08
N LYS A 41 11.97 -0.05 3.85
CA LYS A 41 13.40 -0.14 4.20
C LYS A 41 13.65 -0.05 5.70
N LYS A 42 12.66 0.35 6.49
CA LYS A 42 12.80 0.61 7.91
C LYS A 42 12.04 -0.39 8.79
N ILE A 43 11.25 -1.27 8.19
CA ILE A 43 10.47 -2.28 8.93
C ILE A 43 10.89 -3.68 8.49
N ASP A 44 10.55 -4.67 9.32
CA ASP A 44 10.79 -6.09 9.01
C ASP A 44 9.48 -6.72 8.57
N ILE A 45 9.35 -7.00 7.28
CA ILE A 45 8.12 -7.58 6.72
C ILE A 45 7.91 -9.04 7.15
N PHE A 46 8.94 -9.67 7.73
CA PHE A 46 8.84 -11.05 8.22
C PHE A 46 8.49 -11.13 9.71
N ASP A 47 8.32 -9.98 10.36
CA ASP A 47 7.93 -9.94 11.78
C ASP A 47 6.49 -10.44 11.93
N LEU A 48 6.29 -11.44 12.80
CA LEU A 48 4.97 -12.00 13.07
C LEU A 48 3.99 -10.94 13.60
N ASN A 49 4.49 -9.97 14.35
CA ASN A 49 3.65 -8.89 14.87
C ASN A 49 3.06 -8.04 13.75
N LEU A 50 3.74 -7.94 12.62
CA LEU A 50 3.24 -7.20 11.47
C LEU A 50 1.98 -7.87 10.89
N LYS A 51 1.97 -9.20 10.81
CA LYS A 51 0.77 -9.94 10.36
C LYS A 51 -0.41 -9.71 11.29
N LEU A 52 -0.17 -9.74 12.59
CA LEU A 52 -1.23 -9.46 13.57
C LEU A 52 -1.77 -8.04 13.43
N LEU A 53 -0.87 -7.09 13.20
CA LEU A 53 -1.26 -5.70 12.97
C LEU A 53 -2.11 -5.54 11.71
N ILE A 54 -1.76 -6.25 10.63
CA ILE A 54 -2.53 -6.23 9.39
C ILE A 54 -3.96 -6.69 9.65
N GLU A 55 -4.14 -7.78 10.38
CA GLU A 55 -5.47 -8.27 10.72
C GLU A 55 -6.24 -7.28 11.57
N ASN A 56 -5.59 -6.67 12.56
CA ASN A 56 -6.23 -5.68 13.42
C ASN A 56 -6.68 -4.45 12.64
N VAL A 57 -5.82 -3.94 11.76
CA VAL A 57 -6.14 -2.79 10.92
C VAL A 57 -7.29 -3.12 9.97
N ARG A 58 -7.23 -4.31 9.37
CA ARG A 58 -8.30 -4.76 8.47
C ARG A 58 -9.65 -4.80 9.19
N ASN A 59 -9.67 -5.36 10.42
CA ASN A 59 -10.89 -5.45 11.20
C ASN A 59 -11.45 -4.07 11.55
N GLU A 60 -10.57 -3.11 11.89
CA GLU A 60 -10.99 -1.74 12.15
C GLU A 60 -11.57 -1.09 10.90
N ARG A 61 -10.89 -1.22 9.76
CA ARG A 61 -11.33 -0.61 8.50
C ARG A 61 -12.58 -1.27 7.94
N LYS A 62 -12.77 -2.55 8.22
CA LYS A 62 -13.94 -3.30 7.76
C LYS A 62 -15.25 -2.69 8.29
N GLN A 63 -15.20 -2.07 9.46
CA GLN A 63 -16.37 -1.40 10.04
C GLN A 63 -16.77 -0.16 9.24
N ASN A 64 -15.86 0.39 8.46
CA ASN A 64 -16.13 1.51 7.58
C ASN A 64 -16.37 0.97 6.16
N LYS A 65 -17.62 1.03 5.70
CA LYS A 65 -18.01 0.46 4.41
C LYS A 65 -17.34 1.15 3.22
N THR A 66 -16.81 2.36 3.40
CA THR A 66 -16.06 3.04 2.34
C THR A 66 -14.65 2.48 2.14
N CYS A 67 -14.14 1.70 3.09
CA CYS A 67 -12.85 1.02 2.95
C CYS A 67 -13.05 -0.30 2.20
N LEU A 68 -13.17 -0.22 0.90
CA LEU A 68 -13.52 -1.36 0.04
C LEU A 68 -12.51 -2.49 0.11
N SER A 69 -11.21 -2.17 0.27
CA SER A 69 -10.15 -3.17 0.31
C SER A 69 -10.14 -4.01 1.59
N ALA A 70 -10.82 -3.55 2.65
CA ALA A 70 -10.89 -4.26 3.92
C ALA A 70 -12.10 -5.19 4.04
N GLN A 71 -13.00 -5.17 3.07
CA GLN A 71 -14.22 -5.98 3.11
C GLN A 71 -13.91 -7.45 2.81
N ASP A 72 -14.85 -8.34 3.20
CA ASP A 72 -14.66 -9.80 3.06
C ASP A 72 -14.47 -10.27 1.63
N ASP A 73 -15.07 -9.56 0.67
CA ASP A 73 -15.00 -9.90 -0.75
C ASP A 73 -13.74 -9.35 -1.43
N ALA A 74 -12.92 -8.60 -0.70
CA ALA A 74 -11.70 -8.02 -1.24
C ALA A 74 -10.48 -8.86 -0.88
N ASN A 75 -9.55 -8.99 -1.82
CA ASN A 75 -8.29 -9.69 -1.62
C ASN A 75 -7.15 -8.72 -1.91
N VAL A 76 -6.51 -8.21 -0.84
CA VAL A 76 -5.44 -7.21 -0.96
C VAL A 76 -4.28 -7.74 -1.79
N GLN A 77 -3.90 -9.00 -1.62
CA GLN A 77 -2.81 -9.60 -2.39
C GLN A 77 -3.08 -9.51 -3.90
N GLU A 78 -4.29 -9.87 -4.32
CA GLU A 78 -4.67 -9.78 -5.73
C GLU A 78 -4.79 -8.34 -6.22
N LEU A 79 -5.28 -7.44 -5.36
CA LEU A 79 -5.36 -6.02 -5.70
C LEU A 79 -3.97 -5.43 -5.94
N LEU A 80 -3.00 -5.77 -5.08
CA LEU A 80 -1.61 -5.32 -5.27
C LEU A 80 -1.04 -5.83 -6.59
N LYS A 81 -1.29 -7.10 -6.92
CA LYS A 81 -0.85 -7.67 -8.20
C LYS A 81 -1.44 -6.90 -9.39
N LYS A 82 -2.72 -6.54 -9.31
CA LYS A 82 -3.39 -5.78 -10.37
C LYS A 82 -2.83 -4.37 -10.49
N ILE A 83 -2.55 -3.70 -9.37
CA ILE A 83 -1.94 -2.37 -9.36
C ILE A 83 -0.60 -2.39 -10.09
N VAL A 84 0.23 -3.40 -9.80
CA VAL A 84 1.54 -3.55 -10.44
C VAL A 84 1.40 -3.88 -11.93
N SER A 85 0.57 -4.87 -12.26
CA SER A 85 0.45 -5.36 -13.64
C SER A 85 -0.17 -4.35 -14.60
N THR A 86 -1.09 -3.52 -14.11
CA THR A 86 -1.77 -2.52 -14.93
C THR A 86 -1.07 -1.17 -14.92
N ASN A 87 -0.05 -0.99 -14.06
CA ASN A 87 0.62 0.30 -13.85
C ASN A 87 -0.38 1.42 -13.56
N PHE A 88 -1.38 1.11 -12.74
CA PHE A 88 -2.54 1.97 -12.49
C PHE A 88 -2.15 3.39 -12.06
N PHE A 89 -1.12 3.52 -11.20
CA PHE A 89 -0.68 4.82 -10.69
C PHE A 89 0.51 5.42 -11.43
N LYS A 90 1.01 4.76 -12.48
CA LYS A 90 2.26 5.17 -13.15
C LYS A 90 2.19 6.58 -13.71
N GLN A 91 1.11 6.90 -14.41
CA GLN A 91 0.95 8.21 -15.03
C GLN A 91 0.91 9.31 -13.97
N ASP A 92 0.09 9.12 -12.94
CA ASP A 92 0.00 10.10 -11.85
C ASP A 92 1.36 10.26 -11.14
N TYR A 93 2.06 9.16 -10.90
CA TYR A 93 3.37 9.20 -10.27
C TYR A 93 4.36 10.05 -11.08
N ASN A 94 4.43 9.82 -12.37
CA ASN A 94 5.35 10.54 -13.24
C ASN A 94 4.98 12.01 -13.41
N GLU A 95 3.69 12.33 -13.40
CA GLU A 95 3.21 13.70 -13.61
C GLU A 95 3.21 14.55 -12.34
N THR A 96 2.99 13.95 -11.18
CA THR A 96 2.84 14.69 -9.91
C THR A 96 3.90 14.30 -8.88
N THR A 97 3.91 13.05 -8.44
CA THR A 97 4.73 12.60 -7.31
C THR A 97 6.22 12.77 -7.57
N SER A 98 6.71 12.34 -8.74
CA SER A 98 8.14 12.42 -9.03
C SER A 98 8.66 13.84 -9.06
N LYS A 99 7.82 14.81 -9.43
CA LYS A 99 8.18 16.22 -9.49
C LYS A 99 8.23 16.89 -8.13
N LEU A 100 7.53 16.30 -7.14
CA LEU A 100 7.48 16.84 -5.78
C LEU A 100 8.56 16.28 -4.87
N LEU A 101 9.26 15.24 -5.32
CA LEU A 101 10.25 14.55 -4.48
C LEU A 101 11.58 15.31 -4.50
N ALA A 102 12.17 15.47 -3.30
CA ALA A 102 13.50 16.06 -3.16
C ALA A 102 14.59 15.13 -3.72
N LYS A 103 14.34 13.81 -3.70
CA LYS A 103 15.21 12.81 -4.29
C LYS A 103 14.53 12.23 -5.50
N ASN A 104 15.31 11.96 -6.55
CA ASN A 104 14.78 11.42 -7.80
C ASN A 104 14.58 9.91 -7.67
N VAL A 105 13.38 9.51 -7.20
CA VAL A 105 12.96 8.11 -7.13
C VAL A 105 11.94 7.90 -8.24
N ASN A 106 12.29 7.07 -9.23
CA ASN A 106 11.38 6.84 -10.34
C ASN A 106 10.30 5.81 -9.97
N TYR A 107 9.26 5.73 -10.80
CA TYR A 107 8.15 4.83 -10.57
C TYR A 107 8.60 3.37 -10.47
N ASP A 108 9.52 2.94 -11.34
CA ASP A 108 9.97 1.55 -11.37
C ASP A 108 10.62 1.15 -10.04
N ASP A 109 11.42 2.04 -9.45
CA ASP A 109 12.05 1.77 -8.16
C ASP A 109 11.01 1.74 -7.04
N ALA A 110 10.06 2.65 -7.07
CA ALA A 110 9.00 2.69 -6.03
C ALA A 110 8.09 1.46 -6.12
N ILE A 111 7.72 1.02 -7.32
CA ILE A 111 6.80 -0.10 -7.50
C ILE A 111 7.43 -1.43 -7.12
N LYS A 112 8.77 -1.53 -7.14
CA LYS A 112 9.47 -2.74 -6.69
C LYS A 112 9.12 -3.09 -5.25
N SER A 113 8.82 -2.09 -4.42
CA SER A 113 8.41 -2.34 -3.03
C SER A 113 7.13 -3.15 -2.97
N LEU A 114 6.17 -2.87 -3.86
CA LEU A 114 4.93 -3.65 -3.93
C LEU A 114 5.21 -5.08 -4.38
N GLN A 115 6.13 -5.27 -5.32
CA GLN A 115 6.53 -6.61 -5.76
C GLN A 115 7.14 -7.42 -4.62
N ILE A 116 7.98 -6.79 -3.80
CA ILE A 116 8.57 -7.45 -2.63
C ILE A 116 7.48 -7.87 -1.65
N ILE A 117 6.51 -7.00 -1.38
CA ILE A 117 5.39 -7.28 -0.49
C ILE A 117 4.56 -8.45 -1.04
N ILE A 118 4.24 -8.44 -2.32
CA ILE A 118 3.49 -9.50 -2.99
C ILE A 118 4.22 -10.83 -2.86
N ASN A 119 5.51 -10.84 -3.16
CA ASN A 119 6.33 -12.06 -3.13
C ASN A 119 6.49 -12.61 -1.72
N SER A 120 6.46 -11.75 -0.69
CA SER A 120 6.55 -12.19 0.70
C SER A 120 5.29 -12.89 1.19
N GLY A 121 4.16 -12.69 0.50
CA GLY A 121 2.87 -13.23 0.94
C GLY A 121 2.29 -12.56 2.17
N LEU A 122 2.80 -11.38 2.55
CA LEU A 122 2.39 -10.68 3.77
C LEU A 122 0.87 -10.44 3.83
N PHE A 123 0.27 -10.10 2.70
CA PHE A 123 -1.18 -9.84 2.60
C PHE A 123 -1.95 -11.02 1.99
N ALA A 124 -1.28 -12.15 1.74
CA ALA A 124 -1.94 -13.32 1.18
C ALA A 124 -2.93 -13.88 2.21
N GLN A 125 -4.13 -14.18 1.74
CA GLN A 125 -5.14 -14.83 2.57
C GLN A 125 -4.93 -16.35 2.51
N SER A 126 -4.80 -16.94 3.67
CA SER A 126 -4.70 -18.39 3.80
C SER A 126 -6.07 -19.03 3.75
#